data_32d6e91e9123843a473e2f93c0feabc5
#
_entry.id   32d6e91e9123843a473e2f93c0feabc5
#
_cell.length_a   1.000
_cell.length_b   1.000
_cell.length_c   1.000
_cell.angle_alpha   90.00
_cell.angle_beta   90.00
_cell.angle_gamma   90.00
#
_symmetry.space_group_name_H-M   'P 1'
#
loop_
_entity.id
_entity.type
_entity.pdbx_description
1 polymer ?
#
loop_
_entity_poly.entity_id
_entity_poly.type
_entity_poly.pdbx_seq_one_letter_code
_entity_poly.pdbx_strand_id
1 'polypeptide(L)'
;WVGFFFINFDQNANTLNDYLGVLPEHFKNWNLEDRYIETHVTKKLPCNWKAAAEAFLEAYHVLETHSEGVYTAGDANADYDIFGDHVSRFIHTIGYTSPHIVENRPSQQEILDILLGRKLDDNSGTVKVPEGSTAREVYARIVQEEMGEKYKADFSHLTVTETIDSIEYFVFPNAFFFPGLQLPMVYRFRPDGVDHAIFDLLFLRPKVEGEDHPLPPEPHYLDIDDSYTLCEGTGYLGAVYDQDTNNLLSQTRGFKASPKGAQTLGNYQESRARHLHQIVDKYINQTKN
;
A
#
# COMPACT_ATOMS: atom_id res chain seq x y z
N TRP A 1 14.55 10.50 7.98
CA TRP A 1 14.62 9.92 6.65
C TRP A 1 13.42 10.36 5.81
N VAL A 2 13.64 10.84 4.61
CA VAL A 2 12.65 11.32 3.62
C VAL A 2 11.52 12.19 4.20
N GLY A 3 11.85 13.08 5.14
CA GLY A 3 10.90 13.98 5.79
C GLY A 3 10.16 13.38 6.99
N PHE A 4 10.35 12.11 7.32
CA PHE A 4 9.76 11.47 8.50
C PHE A 4 10.75 11.43 9.67
N PHE A 5 10.24 11.67 10.87
CA PHE A 5 11.00 11.60 12.12
C PHE A 5 10.84 10.23 12.76
N PHE A 6 11.97 9.65 13.17
CA PHE A 6 12.03 8.38 13.90
C PHE A 6 12.59 8.65 15.29
N ILE A 7 11.98 8.06 16.30
CA ILE A 7 12.39 8.23 17.70
C ILE A 7 12.68 6.86 18.30
N ASN A 8 13.84 6.74 18.94
CA ASN A 8 14.18 5.59 19.78
C ASN A 8 14.65 6.10 21.15
N PHE A 9 14.12 5.54 22.23
CA PHE A 9 14.50 5.88 23.60
C PHE A 9 15.72 5.12 24.12
N ASP A 10 16.16 4.06 23.41
CA ASP A 10 17.40 3.37 23.70
C ASP A 10 18.59 4.18 23.18
N GLN A 11 19.40 4.69 24.12
CA GLN A 11 20.60 5.47 23.79
C GLN A 11 21.71 4.64 23.13
N ASN A 12 21.63 3.32 23.21
CA ASN A 12 22.57 2.39 22.59
C ASN A 12 22.02 1.77 21.29
N ALA A 13 20.88 2.28 20.79
CA ALA A 13 20.30 1.80 19.53
C ALA A 13 21.28 1.98 18.37
N ASN A 14 21.21 1.08 17.41
CA ASN A 14 21.87 1.24 16.12
C ASN A 14 21.39 2.50 15.41
N THR A 15 22.16 2.97 14.42
CA THR A 15 21.77 4.13 13.64
C THR A 15 20.45 3.90 12.89
N LEU A 16 19.75 4.99 12.53
CA LEU A 16 18.54 4.88 11.72
C LEU A 16 18.81 4.19 10.38
N ASN A 17 19.95 4.45 9.76
CA ASN A 17 20.31 3.79 8.49
C ASN A 17 20.47 2.27 8.65
N ASP A 18 21.08 1.81 9.74
CA ASP A 18 21.17 0.38 10.04
C ASP A 18 19.80 -0.25 10.24
N TYR A 19 18.89 0.50 10.87
CA TYR A 19 17.51 0.07 11.10
C TYR A 19 16.69 -0.03 9.81
N LEU A 20 16.81 0.96 8.93
CA LEU A 20 16.10 1.04 7.65
C LEU A 20 16.66 0.05 6.60
N GLY A 21 17.91 -0.40 6.77
CA GLY A 21 18.54 -1.40 5.91
C GLY A 21 18.54 -1.03 4.43
N VAL A 22 17.75 -1.73 3.64
CA VAL A 22 17.71 -1.55 2.16
C VAL A 22 16.95 -0.30 1.70
N LEU A 23 16.12 0.30 2.56
CA LEU A 23 15.20 1.37 2.15
C LEU A 23 15.91 2.58 1.53
N PRO A 24 16.99 3.15 2.09
CA PRO A 24 17.63 4.31 1.50
C PRO A 24 18.12 4.06 0.06
N GLU A 25 18.54 2.84 -0.24
CA GLU A 25 18.97 2.46 -1.60
C GLU A 25 17.78 2.24 -2.54
N HIS A 26 16.77 1.48 -2.07
CA HIS A 26 15.60 1.13 -2.87
C HIS A 26 14.74 2.35 -3.24
N PHE A 27 14.77 3.41 -2.42
CA PHE A 27 13.93 4.59 -2.63
C PHE A 27 14.54 5.69 -3.50
N LYS A 28 15.78 5.54 -3.96
CA LYS A 28 16.51 6.56 -4.73
C LYS A 28 15.77 7.05 -5.97
N ASN A 29 15.06 6.15 -6.65
CA ASN A 29 14.39 6.48 -7.91
C ASN A 29 13.10 7.30 -7.73
N TRP A 30 12.53 7.33 -6.52
CA TRP A 30 11.22 7.95 -6.29
C TRP A 30 11.26 9.30 -5.60
N ASN A 31 12.41 9.77 -5.13
CA ASN A 31 12.63 11.09 -4.51
C ASN A 31 11.52 11.45 -3.49
N LEU A 32 11.31 10.59 -2.47
CA LEU A 32 10.26 10.83 -1.48
C LEU A 32 10.47 12.13 -0.69
N GLU A 33 11.70 12.59 -0.51
CA GLU A 33 12.07 13.87 0.12
C GLU A 33 11.53 15.09 -0.62
N ASP A 34 11.28 14.96 -1.92
CA ASP A 34 10.73 16.01 -2.77
C ASP A 34 9.20 15.91 -2.90
N ARG A 35 8.56 15.29 -1.94
CA ARG A 35 7.09 15.23 -1.85
C ARG A 35 6.58 16.01 -0.67
N TYR A 36 5.32 16.43 -0.76
CA TYR A 36 4.56 17.02 0.35
C TYR A 36 3.31 16.19 0.65
N ILE A 37 2.76 16.33 1.85
CA ILE A 37 1.50 15.68 2.24
C ILE A 37 0.35 16.52 1.68
N GLU A 38 -0.41 15.94 0.73
CA GLU A 38 -1.59 16.56 0.16
C GLU A 38 -2.83 16.29 1.00
N THR A 39 -2.97 15.06 1.51
CA THR A 39 -4.12 14.63 2.30
C THR A 39 -3.66 13.82 3.50
N HIS A 40 -4.26 14.09 4.64
CA HIS A 40 -4.05 13.35 5.87
C HIS A 40 -5.40 12.90 6.43
N VAL A 41 -5.63 11.59 6.48
CA VAL A 41 -6.79 10.98 7.12
C VAL A 41 -6.35 10.25 8.37
N THR A 42 -7.11 10.38 9.45
CA THR A 42 -6.91 9.62 10.68
C THR A 42 -8.23 8.94 11.03
N LYS A 43 -8.27 7.63 11.01
CA LYS A 43 -9.47 6.84 11.31
C LYS A 43 -9.28 5.91 12.48
N LYS A 44 -10.29 5.81 13.35
CA LYS A 44 -10.37 4.79 14.40
C LYS A 44 -10.86 3.46 13.81
N LEU A 45 -10.16 2.36 14.13
CA LEU A 45 -10.49 1.01 13.66
C LEU A 45 -10.92 0.10 14.83
N PRO A 46 -11.93 -0.78 14.64
CA PRO A 46 -12.45 -1.66 15.67
C PRO A 46 -11.66 -2.97 15.77
N CYS A 47 -10.34 -2.89 15.80
CA CYS A 47 -9.46 -4.05 15.85
C CYS A 47 -8.12 -3.73 16.52
N ASN A 48 -7.38 -4.75 16.92
CA ASN A 48 -6.01 -4.59 17.37
C ASN A 48 -5.10 -4.05 16.24
N TRP A 49 -4.13 -3.20 16.60
CA TRP A 49 -3.22 -2.59 15.61
C TRP A 49 -2.45 -3.62 14.75
N LYS A 50 -2.14 -4.82 15.29
CA LYS A 50 -1.48 -5.88 14.51
C LYS A 50 -2.44 -6.46 13.48
N ALA A 51 -3.70 -6.72 13.87
CA ALA A 51 -4.71 -7.19 12.92
C ALA A 51 -4.96 -6.15 11.80
N ALA A 52 -4.97 -4.85 12.14
CA ALA A 52 -5.04 -3.79 11.15
C ALA A 52 -3.83 -3.81 10.21
N ALA A 53 -2.61 -3.92 10.74
CA ALA A 53 -1.40 -3.99 9.94
C ALA A 53 -1.35 -5.24 9.05
N GLU A 54 -1.75 -6.42 9.59
CA GLU A 54 -1.75 -7.69 8.86
C GLU A 54 -2.63 -7.66 7.61
N ALA A 55 -3.76 -6.93 7.63
CA ALA A 55 -4.65 -6.78 6.48
C ALA A 55 -3.97 -6.08 5.28
N PHE A 56 -2.85 -5.39 5.50
CA PHE A 56 -2.08 -4.71 4.47
C PHE A 56 -0.70 -5.34 4.22
N LEU A 57 -0.38 -6.48 4.86
CA LEU A 57 0.88 -7.19 4.66
C LEU A 57 0.83 -8.25 3.56
N GLU A 58 -0.33 -8.47 2.96
CA GLU A 58 -0.54 -9.44 1.88
C GLU A 58 -1.49 -8.86 0.82
N ALA A 59 -1.54 -9.47 -0.36
CA ALA A 59 -2.35 -8.99 -1.48
C ALA A 59 -3.40 -10.02 -1.93
N TYR A 60 -3.40 -11.24 -1.40
CA TYR A 60 -4.29 -12.29 -1.90
C TYR A 60 -5.77 -12.09 -1.51
N HIS A 61 -6.06 -11.19 -0.56
CA HIS A 61 -7.43 -10.82 -0.22
C HIS A 61 -8.17 -10.10 -1.35
N VAL A 62 -7.45 -9.58 -2.36
CA VAL A 62 -8.03 -8.87 -3.52
C VAL A 62 -9.14 -9.70 -4.18
N LEU A 63 -8.98 -11.02 -4.26
CA LEU A 63 -9.97 -11.91 -4.88
C LEU A 63 -11.36 -11.79 -4.26
N GLU A 64 -11.44 -11.68 -2.94
CA GLU A 64 -12.70 -11.65 -2.20
C GLU A 64 -13.11 -10.24 -1.76
N THR A 65 -12.13 -9.40 -1.42
CA THR A 65 -12.37 -8.06 -0.87
C THR A 65 -12.55 -7.01 -1.97
N HIS A 66 -11.77 -7.12 -3.05
CA HIS A 66 -11.75 -6.18 -4.19
C HIS A 66 -12.08 -6.91 -5.50
N SER A 67 -13.22 -7.58 -5.54
CA SER A 67 -13.59 -8.45 -6.67
C SER A 67 -13.63 -7.74 -8.03
N GLU A 68 -13.87 -6.43 -8.07
CA GLU A 68 -13.75 -5.60 -9.26
C GLU A 68 -12.31 -5.42 -9.76
N GLY A 69 -11.33 -5.56 -8.87
CA GLY A 69 -9.90 -5.44 -9.19
C GLY A 69 -9.29 -6.67 -9.86
N VAL A 70 -9.96 -7.83 -9.84
CA VAL A 70 -9.37 -9.11 -10.27
C VAL A 70 -8.94 -9.16 -11.76
N TYR A 71 -9.48 -8.27 -12.60
CA TYR A 71 -9.11 -8.17 -14.00
C TYR A 71 -7.79 -7.42 -14.24
N THR A 72 -7.37 -6.60 -13.30
CA THR A 72 -6.22 -5.70 -13.47
C THR A 72 -5.22 -5.70 -12.31
N ALA A 73 -5.53 -6.34 -11.20
CA ALA A 73 -4.72 -6.29 -9.99
C ALA A 73 -4.05 -7.63 -9.62
N GLY A 74 -3.97 -8.60 -10.48
CA GLY A 74 -3.16 -9.83 -10.40
C GLY A 74 -3.22 -10.68 -9.10
N ASP A 75 -3.93 -10.25 -8.08
CA ASP A 75 -4.11 -10.81 -6.73
C ASP A 75 -2.96 -11.71 -6.19
N ALA A 76 -3.05 -13.03 -6.31
CA ALA A 76 -2.06 -14.00 -5.81
C ALA A 76 -0.68 -13.95 -6.48
N ASN A 77 -0.44 -13.07 -7.44
CA ASN A 77 0.87 -12.91 -8.10
C ASN A 77 1.82 -11.95 -7.35
N ALA A 78 1.50 -11.52 -6.14
CA ALA A 78 2.38 -10.65 -5.36
C ALA A 78 3.68 -11.38 -4.96
N ASP A 79 4.80 -10.63 -5.06
CA ASP A 79 6.10 -11.07 -4.56
C ASP A 79 6.32 -10.53 -3.14
N TYR A 80 6.84 -11.37 -2.25
CA TYR A 80 7.06 -11.03 -0.84
C TYR A 80 8.52 -11.17 -0.47
N ASP A 81 9.13 -10.09 0.03
CA ASP A 81 10.52 -10.03 0.48
C ASP A 81 10.62 -9.67 1.96
N ILE A 82 11.63 -10.21 2.63
CA ILE A 82 12.00 -9.88 4.00
C ILE A 82 13.46 -9.42 4.00
N PHE A 83 13.71 -8.21 4.51
CA PHE A 83 15.02 -7.58 4.57
C PHE A 83 15.45 -7.38 6.03
N GLY A 84 16.19 -8.33 6.55
CA GLY A 84 16.65 -8.30 7.94
C GLY A 84 15.50 -8.37 8.95
N ASP A 85 15.66 -7.63 10.07
CA ASP A 85 14.71 -7.71 11.18
C ASP A 85 13.52 -6.74 11.07
N HIS A 86 13.64 -5.61 10.34
CA HIS A 86 12.70 -4.50 10.49
C HIS A 86 11.94 -4.13 9.23
N VAL A 87 12.36 -4.67 8.09
CA VAL A 87 11.82 -4.25 6.78
C VAL A 87 11.31 -5.46 6.02
N SER A 88 10.14 -5.32 5.43
CA SER A 88 9.62 -6.27 4.45
C SER A 88 8.93 -5.52 3.31
N ARG A 89 8.76 -6.20 2.17
CA ARG A 89 8.14 -5.61 0.98
C ARG A 89 7.17 -6.60 0.36
N PHE A 90 6.11 -6.09 -0.27
CA PHE A 90 5.49 -6.77 -1.38
C PHE A 90 5.56 -5.95 -2.67
N ILE A 91 5.48 -6.64 -3.80
CA ILE A 91 5.22 -6.07 -5.11
C ILE A 91 3.97 -6.74 -5.66
N HIS A 92 2.88 -6.00 -5.75
CA HIS A 92 1.62 -6.48 -6.29
C HIS A 92 1.44 -5.91 -7.70
N THR A 93 1.40 -6.83 -8.68
CA THR A 93 1.40 -6.51 -10.09
C THR A 93 0.08 -5.89 -10.54
N ILE A 94 0.11 -4.70 -11.09
CA ILE A 94 -1.04 -4.01 -11.70
C ILE A 94 -1.02 -4.18 -13.23
N GLY A 95 -2.21 -4.23 -13.85
CA GLY A 95 -2.35 -4.47 -15.29
C GLY A 95 -2.18 -5.95 -15.67
N TYR A 96 -2.45 -6.86 -14.73
CA TYR A 96 -2.40 -8.28 -14.92
C TYR A 96 -3.64 -8.95 -14.32
N THR A 97 -4.32 -9.78 -15.10
CA THR A 97 -5.53 -10.48 -14.65
C THR A 97 -5.19 -11.56 -13.64
N SER A 98 -5.97 -11.67 -12.57
CA SER A 98 -5.84 -12.72 -11.57
C SER A 98 -5.77 -14.12 -12.21
N PRO A 99 -4.87 -14.99 -11.74
CA PRO A 99 -4.77 -16.37 -12.23
C PRO A 99 -6.05 -17.18 -11.93
N HIS A 100 -6.89 -16.74 -11.00
CA HIS A 100 -8.17 -17.37 -10.69
C HIS A 100 -9.24 -17.14 -11.76
N ILE A 101 -9.06 -16.13 -12.63
CA ILE A 101 -9.91 -15.93 -13.81
C ILE A 101 -9.44 -16.86 -14.92
N VAL A 102 -10.06 -18.02 -15.03
CA VAL A 102 -9.69 -19.08 -15.99
C VAL A 102 -10.39 -18.91 -17.34
N GLU A 103 -11.68 -18.55 -17.30
CA GLU A 103 -12.52 -18.37 -18.48
C GLU A 103 -12.74 -16.87 -18.75
N ASN A 104 -12.95 -16.52 -20.01
CA ASN A 104 -13.24 -15.15 -20.43
C ASN A 104 -12.21 -14.12 -19.93
N ARG A 105 -10.93 -14.48 -19.97
CA ARG A 105 -9.87 -13.55 -19.59
C ARG A 105 -9.87 -12.35 -20.51
N PRO A 106 -9.78 -11.12 -19.96
CA PRO A 106 -9.72 -9.93 -20.78
C PRO A 106 -8.46 -9.92 -21.67
N SER A 107 -8.61 -9.38 -22.86
CA SER A 107 -7.51 -9.08 -23.78
C SER A 107 -6.66 -7.93 -23.22
N GLN A 108 -5.46 -7.73 -23.79
CA GLN A 108 -4.59 -6.61 -23.40
C GLN A 108 -5.30 -5.26 -23.61
N GLN A 109 -6.16 -5.13 -24.64
CA GLN A 109 -6.92 -3.91 -24.85
C GLN A 109 -7.97 -3.69 -23.76
N GLU A 110 -8.70 -4.72 -23.37
CA GLU A 110 -9.71 -4.63 -22.31
C GLU A 110 -9.05 -4.34 -20.95
N ILE A 111 -7.89 -4.94 -20.66
CA ILE A 111 -7.11 -4.60 -19.46
C ILE A 111 -6.74 -3.12 -19.46
N LEU A 112 -6.23 -2.58 -20.58
CA LEU A 112 -5.89 -1.16 -20.69
C LEU A 112 -7.13 -0.28 -20.49
N ASP A 113 -8.25 -0.64 -21.09
CA ASP A 113 -9.50 0.13 -21.01
C ASP A 113 -10.03 0.17 -19.56
N ILE A 114 -9.92 -0.94 -18.79
CA ILE A 114 -10.26 -0.98 -17.38
C ILE A 114 -9.30 -0.10 -16.55
N LEU A 115 -7.99 -0.18 -16.80
CA LEU A 115 -7.00 0.67 -16.12
C LEU A 115 -7.24 2.17 -16.35
N LEU A 116 -7.81 2.51 -17.52
CA LEU A 116 -8.21 3.88 -17.87
C LEU A 116 -9.64 4.24 -17.37
N GLY A 117 -10.20 3.44 -16.45
CA GLY A 117 -11.47 3.71 -15.78
C GLY A 117 -12.72 3.31 -16.56
N ARG A 118 -12.59 2.45 -17.59
CA ARG A 118 -13.71 1.91 -18.34
C ARG A 118 -14.23 0.61 -17.76
N LYS A 119 -15.46 0.27 -18.12
CA LYS A 119 -16.02 -1.05 -17.77
C LYS A 119 -15.51 -2.12 -18.71
N LEU A 120 -15.49 -3.36 -18.26
CA LEU A 120 -15.28 -4.53 -19.11
C LEU A 120 -16.33 -4.49 -20.26
N ASP A 121 -15.92 -4.86 -21.46
CA ASP A 121 -16.73 -4.78 -22.70
C ASP A 121 -17.00 -3.36 -23.26
N ASP A 122 -16.50 -2.30 -22.62
CA ASP A 122 -16.56 -0.96 -23.19
C ASP A 122 -15.44 -0.74 -24.21
N ASN A 123 -15.75 -0.90 -25.49
CA ASN A 123 -14.80 -0.74 -26.60
C ASN A 123 -14.67 0.71 -27.11
N SER A 124 -15.13 1.73 -26.38
CA SER A 124 -15.08 3.12 -26.80
C SER A 124 -13.68 3.75 -26.72
N GLY A 125 -12.68 3.03 -26.20
CA GLY A 125 -11.32 3.49 -26.00
C GLY A 125 -10.59 3.92 -27.26
N THR A 126 -9.99 5.12 -27.20
CA THR A 126 -9.18 5.70 -28.27
C THR A 126 -7.72 5.27 -28.22
N VAL A 127 -7.19 5.03 -27.01
CA VAL A 127 -5.83 4.53 -26.80
C VAL A 127 -5.81 3.04 -27.12
N LYS A 128 -4.88 2.64 -28.00
CA LYS A 128 -4.74 1.25 -28.44
C LYS A 128 -3.45 0.63 -27.92
N VAL A 129 -3.52 -0.65 -27.57
CA VAL A 129 -2.33 -1.44 -27.28
C VAL A 129 -1.68 -1.84 -28.61
N PRO A 130 -0.46 -1.37 -28.91
CA PRO A 130 0.23 -1.76 -30.14
C PRO A 130 0.50 -3.27 -30.20
N GLU A 131 0.61 -3.81 -31.42
CA GLU A 131 1.01 -5.19 -31.60
C GLU A 131 2.39 -5.46 -30.97
N GLY A 132 2.48 -6.54 -30.19
CA GLY A 132 3.69 -6.91 -29.45
C GLY A 132 3.92 -6.15 -28.15
N SER A 133 3.02 -5.22 -27.78
CA SER A 133 3.07 -4.52 -26.47
C SER A 133 2.02 -5.07 -25.51
N THR A 134 2.12 -4.68 -24.25
CA THR A 134 1.18 -5.05 -23.18
C THR A 134 0.40 -3.85 -22.67
N ALA A 135 -0.75 -4.09 -22.06
CA ALA A 135 -1.53 -3.07 -21.38
C ALA A 135 -0.69 -2.31 -20.34
N ARG A 136 0.15 -3.05 -19.60
CA ARG A 136 1.05 -2.52 -18.57
C ARG A 136 2.04 -1.49 -19.12
N GLU A 137 2.70 -1.82 -20.24
CA GLU A 137 3.68 -0.93 -20.87
C GLU A 137 3.03 0.35 -21.40
N VAL A 138 1.83 0.23 -21.98
CA VAL A 138 1.08 1.40 -22.46
C VAL A 138 0.61 2.26 -21.29
N TYR A 139 0.04 1.64 -20.27
CA TYR A 139 -0.45 2.34 -19.09
C TYR A 139 0.67 3.05 -18.33
N ALA A 140 1.82 2.38 -18.13
CA ALA A 140 2.97 2.99 -17.47
C ALA A 140 3.45 4.25 -18.19
N ARG A 141 3.51 4.23 -19.54
CA ARG A 141 3.87 5.44 -20.32
C ARG A 141 2.86 6.56 -20.13
N ILE A 142 1.57 6.26 -20.16
CA ILE A 142 0.51 7.27 -19.92
C ILE A 142 0.70 7.89 -18.52
N VAL A 143 0.89 7.08 -17.49
CA VAL A 143 1.12 7.57 -16.12
C VAL A 143 2.37 8.45 -16.03
N GLN A 144 3.48 8.03 -16.66
CA GLN A 144 4.72 8.82 -16.68
C GLN A 144 4.54 10.17 -17.38
N GLU A 145 3.85 10.18 -18.52
CA GLU A 145 3.57 11.40 -19.29
C GLU A 145 2.64 12.34 -18.52
N GLU A 146 1.49 11.85 -18.02
CA GLU A 146 0.54 12.65 -17.26
C GLU A 146 1.13 13.23 -15.96
N MET A 147 1.89 12.41 -15.23
CA MET A 147 2.55 12.85 -14.01
C MET A 147 3.72 13.82 -14.34
N GLY A 148 4.43 13.57 -15.44
CA GLY A 148 5.48 14.45 -15.94
C GLY A 148 4.96 15.84 -16.29
N GLU A 149 3.85 15.93 -17.01
CA GLU A 149 3.18 17.20 -17.31
C GLU A 149 2.66 17.88 -16.04
N LYS A 150 1.97 17.13 -15.19
CA LYS A 150 1.36 17.66 -13.96
C LYS A 150 2.39 18.23 -12.97
N TYR A 151 3.50 17.54 -12.79
CA TYR A 151 4.52 17.90 -11.79
C TYR A 151 5.78 18.52 -12.38
N LYS A 152 5.80 18.77 -13.70
CA LYS A 152 6.97 19.34 -14.43
C LYS A 152 8.25 18.55 -14.15
N ALA A 153 8.16 17.24 -14.09
CA ALA A 153 9.24 16.32 -13.75
C ALA A 153 9.40 15.22 -14.80
N ASP A 154 10.61 14.65 -14.93
CA ASP A 154 10.85 13.50 -15.80
C ASP A 154 10.78 12.19 -14.99
N PHE A 155 9.80 11.35 -15.30
CA PHE A 155 9.63 10.02 -14.73
C PHE A 155 9.98 8.89 -15.70
N SER A 156 10.55 9.19 -16.88
CA SER A 156 10.89 8.20 -17.92
C SER A 156 11.98 7.21 -17.47
N HIS A 157 12.72 7.54 -16.41
CA HIS A 157 13.74 6.67 -15.81
C HIS A 157 13.15 5.52 -14.99
N LEU A 158 11.85 5.60 -14.60
CA LEU A 158 11.19 4.55 -13.85
C LEU A 158 10.82 3.38 -14.75
N THR A 159 11.02 2.17 -14.26
CA THR A 159 10.53 0.95 -14.92
C THR A 159 8.99 0.88 -14.86
N VAL A 160 8.39 -0.04 -15.64
CA VAL A 160 6.95 -0.30 -15.60
C VAL A 160 6.49 -0.62 -14.16
N THR A 161 7.22 -1.51 -13.48
CA THR A 161 6.93 -1.88 -12.07
C THR A 161 7.03 -0.69 -11.13
N GLU A 162 8.09 0.11 -11.21
CA GLU A 162 8.26 1.30 -10.37
C GLU A 162 7.19 2.38 -10.62
N THR A 163 6.59 2.36 -11.80
CA THR A 163 5.55 3.33 -12.19
C THR A 163 4.16 2.94 -11.69
N ILE A 164 3.72 1.70 -11.96
CA ILE A 164 2.31 1.32 -11.82
C ILE A 164 2.03 0.23 -10.79
N ASP A 165 3.00 -0.61 -10.40
CA ASP A 165 2.73 -1.67 -9.44
C ASP A 165 2.55 -1.11 -8.01
N SER A 166 1.74 -1.80 -7.22
CA SER A 166 1.64 -1.53 -5.79
C SER A 166 2.88 -2.09 -5.10
N ILE A 167 3.87 -1.23 -4.91
CA ILE A 167 5.09 -1.56 -4.16
C ILE A 167 4.92 -1.03 -2.76
N GLU A 168 4.86 -1.92 -1.77
CA GLU A 168 4.69 -1.55 -0.37
C GLU A 168 5.86 -2.04 0.46
N TYR A 169 6.45 -1.14 1.20
CA TYR A 169 7.44 -1.45 2.24
C TYR A 169 6.82 -1.28 3.62
N PHE A 170 6.89 -2.34 4.42
CA PHE A 170 6.60 -2.27 5.85
C PHE A 170 7.89 -2.01 6.61
N VAL A 171 7.85 -1.04 7.53
CA VAL A 171 8.92 -0.73 8.48
C VAL A 171 8.36 -0.95 9.89
N PHE A 172 8.92 -1.94 10.58
CA PHE A 172 8.52 -2.20 11.96
C PHE A 172 8.67 -0.93 12.82
N PRO A 173 7.80 -0.64 13.80
CA PRO A 173 6.70 -1.51 14.21
C PRO A 173 5.40 -1.33 13.39
N ASN A 174 5.19 -0.23 12.69
CA ASN A 174 3.83 0.12 12.26
C ASN A 174 3.74 1.09 11.07
N ALA A 175 4.82 1.33 10.34
CA ALA A 175 4.83 2.24 9.21
C ALA A 175 4.90 1.49 7.87
N PHE A 176 4.16 1.97 6.89
CA PHE A 176 4.09 1.45 5.53
C PHE A 176 4.38 2.57 4.54
N PHE A 177 5.23 2.30 3.57
CA PHE A 177 5.62 3.27 2.56
C PHE A 177 5.33 2.73 1.17
N PHE A 178 4.58 3.48 0.40
CA PHE A 178 4.29 3.23 -1.01
C PHE A 178 4.98 4.32 -1.83
N PRO A 179 6.15 4.03 -2.42
CA PRO A 179 6.93 5.06 -3.12
C PRO A 179 6.45 5.36 -4.54
N GLY A 180 5.64 4.49 -5.14
CA GLY A 180 5.22 4.56 -6.54
C GLY A 180 4.54 5.86 -6.95
N LEU A 181 4.42 6.11 -8.24
CA LEU A 181 3.69 7.27 -8.76
C LEU A 181 2.17 7.09 -8.63
N GLN A 182 1.69 5.87 -8.85
CA GLN A 182 0.26 5.54 -8.86
C GLN A 182 -0.33 5.53 -7.45
N LEU A 183 0.44 5.06 -6.48
CA LEU A 183 0.03 4.92 -5.09
C LEU A 183 1.06 5.57 -4.14
N PRO A 184 1.17 6.91 -4.15
CA PRO A 184 2.16 7.62 -3.34
C PRO A 184 1.64 7.86 -1.91
N MET A 185 1.73 6.86 -1.04
CA MET A 185 1.10 6.90 0.27
C MET A 185 2.05 6.48 1.40
N VAL A 186 1.72 6.90 2.62
CA VAL A 186 2.31 6.37 3.84
C VAL A 186 1.19 6.01 4.81
N TYR A 187 1.25 4.83 5.39
CA TYR A 187 0.35 4.37 6.44
C TYR A 187 1.07 4.28 7.77
N ARG A 188 0.30 4.47 8.84
CA ARG A 188 0.75 4.16 10.19
C ARG A 188 -0.40 3.60 11.01
N PHE A 189 -0.19 2.43 11.61
CA PHE A 189 -1.16 1.84 12.54
C PHE A 189 -0.68 2.02 13.98
N ARG A 190 -1.42 2.79 14.77
CA ARG A 190 -1.11 3.05 16.18
C ARG A 190 -2.06 2.28 17.09
N PRO A 191 -1.57 1.63 18.17
CA PRO A 191 -2.47 1.01 19.14
C PRO A 191 -3.32 2.07 19.86
N ASP A 192 -4.62 1.76 20.04
CA ASP A 192 -5.57 2.51 20.88
C ASP A 192 -6.24 1.51 21.84
N GLY A 193 -5.43 0.92 22.71
CA GLY A 193 -5.82 -0.20 23.56
C GLY A 193 -5.71 -1.55 22.85
N VAL A 194 -6.38 -2.58 23.40
CA VAL A 194 -6.31 -3.95 22.91
C VAL A 194 -7.19 -4.18 21.68
N ASP A 195 -8.35 -3.55 21.65
CA ASP A 195 -9.42 -3.82 20.69
C ASP A 195 -9.59 -2.71 19.64
N HIS A 196 -8.79 -1.67 19.70
CA HIS A 196 -8.84 -0.56 18.74
C HIS A 196 -7.47 -0.18 18.26
N ALA A 197 -7.43 0.41 17.07
CA ALA A 197 -6.25 1.02 16.48
C ALA A 197 -6.62 2.37 15.85
N ILE A 198 -5.61 3.20 15.65
CA ILE A 198 -5.70 4.43 14.86
C ILE A 198 -4.92 4.20 13.57
N PHE A 199 -5.59 4.41 12.46
CA PHE A 199 -5.00 4.37 11.13
C PHE A 199 -4.75 5.78 10.62
N ASP A 200 -3.49 6.17 10.49
CA ASP A 200 -3.11 7.40 9.81
C ASP A 200 -2.74 7.07 8.37
N LEU A 201 -3.34 7.78 7.44
CA LEU A 201 -3.16 7.63 5.99
C LEU A 201 -2.75 8.97 5.40
N LEU A 202 -1.57 9.01 4.78
CA LEU A 202 -1.00 10.20 4.17
C LEU A 202 -0.88 9.98 2.66
N PHE A 203 -1.48 10.86 1.87
CA PHE A 203 -1.24 10.92 0.44
C PHE A 203 -0.14 11.93 0.15
N LEU A 204 0.85 11.50 -0.63
CA LEU A 204 2.00 12.31 -0.98
C LEU A 204 1.90 12.80 -2.42
N ARG A 205 2.43 13.99 -2.69
CA ARG A 205 2.54 14.52 -4.06
C ARG A 205 3.94 15.07 -4.30
N PRO A 206 4.48 14.89 -5.50
CA PRO A 206 5.73 15.55 -5.88
C PRO A 206 5.60 17.07 -5.76
N LYS A 207 6.65 17.73 -5.29
CA LYS A 207 6.78 19.17 -5.35
C LYS A 207 7.08 19.59 -6.79
N VAL A 208 6.54 20.72 -7.21
CA VAL A 208 6.88 21.34 -8.50
C VAL A 208 7.99 22.34 -8.25
N GLU A 209 9.11 22.21 -8.97
CA GLU A 209 10.25 23.12 -8.81
C GLU A 209 9.86 24.56 -9.09
N GLY A 210 10.23 25.46 -8.17
CA GLY A 210 9.92 26.90 -8.27
C GLY A 210 8.49 27.28 -7.90
N GLU A 211 7.67 26.34 -7.43
CA GLU A 211 6.32 26.61 -6.92
C GLU A 211 6.26 26.43 -5.42
N ASP A 212 5.44 27.28 -4.75
CA ASP A 212 5.09 27.07 -3.36
C ASP A 212 4.16 25.86 -3.23
N HIS A 213 4.39 25.03 -2.24
CA HIS A 213 3.53 23.91 -1.91
C HIS A 213 2.90 24.12 -0.52
N PRO A 214 1.69 23.59 -0.29
CA PRO A 214 0.99 23.78 0.96
C PRO A 214 1.73 23.14 2.13
N LEU A 215 1.53 23.68 3.32
CA LEU A 215 1.89 23.00 4.56
C LEU A 215 1.07 21.71 4.70
N PRO A 216 1.57 20.70 5.43
CA PRO A 216 0.79 19.51 5.71
C PRO A 216 -0.59 19.87 6.27
N PRO A 217 -1.67 19.32 5.74
CA PRO A 217 -3.02 19.62 6.23
C PRO A 217 -3.23 19.04 7.62
N GLU A 218 -4.15 19.64 8.37
CA GLU A 218 -4.68 19.02 9.59
C GLU A 218 -5.34 17.69 9.24
N PRO A 219 -5.23 16.65 10.11
CA PRO A 219 -5.87 15.38 9.86
C PRO A 219 -7.40 15.48 9.72
N HIS A 220 -7.96 14.85 8.69
CA HIS A 220 -9.38 14.61 8.60
C HIS A 220 -9.73 13.39 9.48
N TYR A 221 -10.34 13.65 10.63
CA TYR A 221 -10.68 12.60 11.59
C TYR A 221 -11.97 11.88 11.21
N LEU A 222 -11.90 10.56 11.17
CA LEU A 222 -13.03 9.65 10.92
C LEU A 222 -13.22 8.73 12.13
N ASP A 223 -14.47 8.58 12.57
CA ASP A 223 -14.84 7.59 13.58
C ASP A 223 -15.00 6.19 12.93
N ILE A 224 -15.24 5.17 13.73
CA ILE A 224 -15.30 3.76 13.31
C ILE A 224 -16.28 3.56 12.14
N ASP A 225 -17.46 4.17 12.23
CA ASP A 225 -18.54 3.97 11.27
C ASP A 225 -18.51 4.96 10.09
N ASP A 226 -17.58 5.91 10.09
CA ASP A 226 -17.43 6.89 9.00
C ASP A 226 -16.77 6.26 7.77
N SER A 227 -17.25 6.57 6.58
CA SER A 227 -16.60 6.17 5.32
C SER A 227 -15.40 7.06 5.01
N TYR A 228 -14.33 6.48 4.45
CA TYR A 228 -13.20 7.25 3.93
C TYR A 228 -13.59 8.19 2.78
N THR A 229 -14.70 7.90 2.09
CA THR A 229 -15.22 8.75 1.01
C THR A 229 -15.69 10.13 1.50
N LEU A 230 -15.87 10.33 2.81
CA LEU A 230 -16.14 11.63 3.40
C LEU A 230 -14.95 12.60 3.26
N CYS A 231 -13.75 12.08 3.02
CA CYS A 231 -12.58 12.88 2.71
C CYS A 231 -12.31 12.86 1.20
N GLU A 232 -12.63 13.93 0.48
CA GLU A 232 -12.46 14.02 -0.98
C GLU A 232 -11.04 13.70 -1.45
N GLY A 233 -10.02 14.02 -0.63
CA GLY A 233 -8.63 13.76 -0.93
C GLY A 233 -8.26 12.28 -1.05
N THR A 234 -9.13 11.34 -0.61
CA THR A 234 -8.92 9.91 -0.80
C THR A 234 -9.25 9.43 -2.21
N GLY A 235 -10.03 10.20 -2.97
CA GLY A 235 -10.47 9.85 -4.31
C GLY A 235 -11.17 8.47 -4.36
N TYR A 236 -10.90 7.69 -5.40
CA TYR A 236 -11.48 6.34 -5.55
C TYR A 236 -10.97 5.35 -4.47
N LEU A 237 -9.81 5.60 -3.89
CA LEU A 237 -9.24 4.76 -2.83
C LEU A 237 -10.07 4.80 -1.54
N GLY A 238 -10.89 5.85 -1.33
CA GLY A 238 -11.78 5.90 -0.18
C GLY A 238 -12.70 4.69 -0.09
N ALA A 239 -13.30 4.27 -1.21
CA ALA A 239 -14.13 3.07 -1.26
C ALA A 239 -13.32 1.78 -1.07
N VAL A 240 -12.08 1.73 -1.55
CA VAL A 240 -11.18 0.58 -1.36
C VAL A 240 -10.84 0.42 0.13
N TYR A 241 -10.49 1.51 0.82
CA TYR A 241 -10.23 1.47 2.27
C TYR A 241 -11.46 1.07 3.09
N ASP A 242 -12.67 1.45 2.65
CA ASP A 242 -13.90 0.96 3.29
C ASP A 242 -14.02 -0.56 3.15
N GLN A 243 -13.73 -1.12 1.98
CA GLN A 243 -13.71 -2.56 1.76
C GLN A 243 -12.69 -3.26 2.68
N ASP A 244 -11.45 -2.79 2.73
CA ASP A 244 -10.40 -3.35 3.58
C ASP A 244 -10.76 -3.32 5.06
N THR A 245 -11.21 -2.18 5.56
CA THR A 245 -11.40 -1.97 7.00
C THR A 245 -12.72 -2.49 7.53
N ASN A 246 -13.76 -2.66 6.69
CA ASN A 246 -15.03 -3.23 7.09
C ASN A 246 -14.94 -4.70 7.57
N ASN A 247 -13.93 -5.44 7.10
CA ASN A 247 -13.71 -6.83 7.52
C ASN A 247 -13.10 -6.95 8.92
N LEU A 248 -12.44 -5.90 9.44
CA LEU A 248 -11.62 -5.96 10.65
C LEU A 248 -12.42 -6.23 11.93
N LEU A 249 -13.65 -5.72 12.03
CA LEU A 249 -14.53 -6.01 13.17
C LEU A 249 -14.92 -7.49 13.21
N SER A 250 -15.26 -8.06 12.06
CA SER A 250 -15.63 -9.47 11.95
C SER A 250 -14.44 -10.38 12.23
N GLN A 251 -13.25 -10.02 11.74
CA GLN A 251 -12.00 -10.70 12.04
C GLN A 251 -11.68 -10.69 13.55
N THR A 252 -11.81 -9.53 14.20
CA THR A 252 -11.61 -9.39 15.65
C THR A 252 -12.54 -10.28 16.44
N ARG A 253 -13.82 -10.36 16.05
CA ARG A 253 -14.81 -11.28 16.65
C ARG A 253 -14.40 -12.73 16.44
N GLY A 254 -13.93 -13.08 15.24
CA GLY A 254 -13.44 -14.41 14.91
C GLY A 254 -12.25 -14.83 15.78
N PHE A 255 -11.27 -13.94 15.99
CA PHE A 255 -10.12 -14.21 16.87
C PHE A 255 -10.55 -14.50 18.31
N LYS A 256 -11.48 -13.69 18.86
CA LYS A 256 -11.99 -13.89 20.22
C LYS A 256 -12.82 -15.15 20.38
N ALA A 257 -13.53 -15.56 19.33
CA ALA A 257 -14.36 -16.75 19.34
C ALA A 257 -13.61 -18.06 19.05
N SER A 258 -12.38 -17.97 18.54
CA SER A 258 -11.61 -19.15 18.14
C SER A 258 -11.16 -19.98 19.34
N PRO A 259 -11.58 -21.25 19.44
CA PRO A 259 -11.15 -22.13 20.54
C PRO A 259 -9.67 -22.45 20.49
N LYS A 260 -9.01 -22.25 19.34
CA LYS A 260 -7.57 -22.45 19.16
C LYS A 260 -6.75 -21.37 19.89
N GLY A 261 -7.32 -20.17 20.12
CA GLY A 261 -6.60 -19.03 20.70
C GLY A 261 -5.43 -18.53 19.84
N ALA A 262 -5.37 -18.92 18.57
CA ALA A 262 -4.33 -18.58 17.63
C ALA A 262 -4.85 -18.66 16.20
N GLN A 263 -4.23 -17.94 15.29
CA GLN A 263 -4.48 -18.10 13.85
C GLN A 263 -3.38 -18.95 13.18
N THR A 264 -3.69 -19.52 12.04
CA THR A 264 -2.72 -20.23 11.20
C THR A 264 -2.39 -19.34 10.01
N LEU A 265 -1.11 -19.01 9.88
CA LEU A 265 -0.62 -18.18 8.78
C LEU A 265 -0.09 -19.05 7.64
N GLY A 266 -0.39 -18.65 6.41
CA GLY A 266 0.12 -19.28 5.20
C GLY A 266 1.65 -19.17 5.08
N ASN A 267 2.26 -20.11 4.33
CA ASN A 267 3.72 -20.14 4.23
C ASN A 267 4.28 -18.99 3.40
N TYR A 268 3.75 -18.75 2.21
CA TYR A 268 4.24 -17.74 1.30
C TYR A 268 3.43 -16.45 1.42
N GLN A 269 2.13 -16.50 1.21
CA GLN A 269 1.26 -15.33 1.17
C GLN A 269 1.28 -14.49 2.45
N GLU A 270 1.48 -15.13 3.61
CA GLU A 270 1.52 -14.44 4.91
C GLU A 270 2.91 -14.46 5.56
N SER A 271 3.96 -14.56 4.75
CA SER A 271 5.35 -14.52 5.23
C SER A 271 5.66 -13.23 5.98
N ARG A 272 5.12 -12.09 5.53
CA ARG A 272 5.31 -10.79 6.16
C ARG A 272 4.55 -10.66 7.48
N ALA A 273 3.34 -11.21 7.58
CA ALA A 273 2.59 -11.28 8.83
C ALA A 273 3.37 -12.12 9.87
N ARG A 274 3.90 -13.30 9.49
CA ARG A 274 4.78 -14.08 10.37
C ARG A 274 6.01 -13.31 10.79
N HIS A 275 6.65 -12.59 9.88
CA HIS A 275 7.81 -11.74 10.17
C HIS A 275 7.47 -10.66 11.21
N LEU A 276 6.33 -9.96 11.06
CA LEU A 276 5.84 -9.02 12.06
C LEU A 276 5.77 -9.66 13.47
N HIS A 277 5.12 -10.82 13.59
CA HIS A 277 5.02 -11.52 14.88
C HIS A 277 6.36 -11.95 15.44
N GLN A 278 7.27 -12.46 14.60
CA GLN A 278 8.61 -12.83 15.01
C GLN A 278 9.40 -11.65 15.60
N ILE A 279 9.26 -10.47 14.99
CA ILE A 279 9.92 -9.27 15.51
C ILE A 279 9.27 -8.83 16.83
N VAL A 280 7.95 -8.83 16.92
CA VAL A 280 7.23 -8.52 18.17
C VAL A 280 7.72 -9.44 19.30
N ASP A 281 7.79 -10.75 19.08
CA ASP A 281 8.26 -11.72 20.05
C ASP A 281 9.73 -11.48 20.44
N LYS A 282 10.58 -11.15 19.46
CA LYS A 282 11.98 -10.80 19.70
C LYS A 282 12.10 -9.63 20.68
N TYR A 283 11.37 -8.54 20.44
CA TYR A 283 11.42 -7.36 21.31
C TYR A 283 10.82 -7.61 22.70
N ILE A 284 9.70 -8.34 22.80
CA ILE A 284 9.10 -8.71 24.09
C ILE A 284 10.07 -9.59 24.93
N ASN A 285 10.82 -10.48 24.29
CA ASN A 285 11.75 -11.37 24.99
C ASN A 285 13.06 -10.67 25.36
N GLN A 286 13.52 -9.69 24.61
CA GLN A 286 14.70 -8.88 24.97
C GLN A 286 14.49 -8.07 26.25
N THR A 287 13.28 -7.61 26.52
CA THR A 287 12.95 -6.83 27.74
C THR A 287 12.84 -7.68 29.01
N LYS A 288 12.90 -9.00 28.90
CA LYS A 288 12.83 -9.93 30.05
C LYS A 288 14.20 -10.35 30.60
N ASN A 289 15.29 -9.96 29.93
CA ASN A 289 16.68 -10.18 30.36
C ASN A 289 17.31 -8.86 30.83
#